data_0d42b1ca550525b57cc063f33a0227d8
#
_entry.id   0d42b1ca550525b57cc063f33a0227d8
#
_cell.length_a   1.000
_cell.length_b   1.000
_cell.length_c   1.000
_cell.angle_alpha   90.00
_cell.angle_beta   90.00
_cell.angle_gamma   90.00
#
_symmetry.space_group_name_H-M   'P 1'
#
loop_
_entity.id
_entity.type
_entity.pdbx_description
1 polymer ?
#
loop_
_entity_poly.entity_id
_entity_poly.type
_entity_poly.pdbx_seq_one_letter_code
_entity_poly.pdbx_strand_id
1 'polypeptide(L)'
;AVQPATATQTATSIELKSDRVTVTFDPATGMISRITSGGTEVPFKDGPVAVGMKMRYEPTLSYVRNSNEGAVYCAKYKGAADSIVWRLTDKGLLYMDAILLNRASGGGGFDDAFMDSKVFNLGLTFSYPEKNCSGMKWMGRGPYRVWKNRIPGTNYGVWHKEYNNTITGESFENLVYPEFKGYHANMYWATLESDTTPFT
;
A
#
# COMPACT_ATOMS: atom_id res chain seq x y z
N ALA A 1 -25.19 16.45 6.11
CA ALA A 1 -23.98 17.06 5.54
C ALA A 1 -22.80 16.16 5.90
N VAL A 2 -21.95 15.83 4.94
CA VAL A 2 -20.71 15.10 5.20
C VAL A 2 -19.79 16.02 6.01
N GLN A 3 -19.28 15.54 7.13
CA GLN A 3 -18.33 16.32 7.93
C GLN A 3 -16.96 16.32 7.24
N PRO A 4 -16.23 17.45 7.24
CA PRO A 4 -14.89 17.49 6.74
C PRO A 4 -13.97 16.50 7.46
N ALA A 5 -13.09 15.85 6.72
CA ALA A 5 -12.06 15.03 7.34
C ALA A 5 -11.09 15.89 8.15
N THR A 6 -10.67 15.40 9.29
CA THR A 6 -9.80 16.09 10.25
C THR A 6 -8.51 15.36 10.48
N ALA A 7 -7.43 16.10 10.70
CA ALA A 7 -6.13 15.58 11.06
C ALA A 7 -5.71 16.12 12.42
N THR A 8 -5.24 15.24 13.29
CA THR A 8 -4.71 15.58 14.61
C THR A 8 -3.37 14.92 14.85
N GLN A 9 -2.51 15.59 15.60
CA GLN A 9 -1.20 15.08 15.97
C GLN A 9 -0.94 15.35 17.44
N THR A 10 -0.54 14.31 18.15
CA THR A 10 -0.07 14.36 19.54
C THR A 10 1.33 13.76 19.63
N ALA A 11 1.92 13.74 20.82
CA ALA A 11 3.22 13.09 21.02
C ALA A 11 3.18 11.56 20.79
N THR A 12 2.01 10.93 20.95
CA THR A 12 1.86 9.46 20.92
C THR A 12 1.03 8.95 19.74
N SER A 13 0.38 9.83 18.97
CA SER A 13 -0.51 9.42 17.88
C SER A 13 -0.66 10.51 16.85
N ILE A 14 -0.78 10.09 15.60
CA ILE A 14 -1.20 10.91 14.47
C ILE A 14 -2.45 10.26 13.90
N GLU A 15 -3.51 11.03 13.72
CA GLU A 15 -4.79 10.52 13.27
C GLU A 15 -5.36 11.36 12.12
N LEU A 16 -5.81 10.67 11.06
CA LEU A 16 -6.68 11.20 10.02
C LEU A 16 -8.05 10.58 10.18
N LYS A 17 -9.09 11.39 10.25
CA LYS A 17 -10.44 10.93 10.53
C LYS A 17 -11.50 11.57 9.62
N SER A 18 -12.36 10.74 9.04
CA SER A 18 -13.60 11.12 8.36
C SER A 18 -14.80 10.49 9.08
N ASP A 19 -16.01 10.75 8.61
CA ASP A 19 -17.22 10.09 9.15
C ASP A 19 -17.18 8.56 9.05
N ARG A 20 -16.40 8.00 8.11
CA ARG A 20 -16.39 6.57 7.80
C ARG A 20 -15.12 5.87 8.20
N VAL A 21 -13.98 6.55 8.07
CA VAL A 21 -12.66 5.96 8.19
C VAL A 21 -11.82 6.76 9.17
N THR A 22 -11.12 6.07 10.04
CA THR A 22 -10.06 6.61 10.87
C THR A 22 -8.77 5.85 10.59
N VAL A 23 -7.70 6.58 10.30
CA VAL A 23 -6.35 6.05 10.09
C VAL A 23 -5.44 6.61 11.14
N THR A 24 -4.80 5.74 11.90
CA THR A 24 -3.83 6.09 12.93
C THR A 24 -2.43 5.71 12.48
N PHE A 25 -1.47 6.59 12.70
CA PHE A 25 -0.06 6.39 12.41
C PHE A 25 0.76 6.42 13.68
N ASP A 26 1.82 5.63 13.69
CA ASP A 26 2.85 5.68 14.71
C ASP A 26 3.78 6.90 14.48
N PRO A 27 3.86 7.86 15.41
CA PRO A 27 4.71 9.04 15.25
C PRO A 27 6.21 8.71 15.14
N ALA A 28 6.65 7.60 15.73
CA ALA A 28 8.04 7.20 15.72
C ALA A 28 8.49 6.69 14.32
N THR A 29 7.58 6.12 13.56
CA THR A 29 7.89 5.50 12.26
C THR A 29 7.18 6.16 11.08
N GLY A 30 6.06 6.82 11.33
CA GLY A 30 5.17 7.35 10.28
C GLY A 30 4.35 6.27 9.57
N MET A 31 4.39 5.02 10.04
CA MET A 31 3.66 3.91 9.46
C MET A 31 2.22 3.84 9.97
N ILE A 32 1.34 3.24 9.17
CA ILE A 32 -0.01 2.92 9.62
C ILE A 32 0.06 1.92 10.78
N SER A 33 -0.52 2.29 11.90
CA SER A 33 -0.68 1.43 13.07
C SER A 33 -2.07 0.83 13.18
N ARG A 34 -3.09 1.56 12.71
CA ARG A 34 -4.48 1.11 12.78
C ARG A 34 -5.36 1.80 11.74
N ILE A 35 -6.30 1.06 11.18
CA ILE A 35 -7.40 1.59 10.36
C ILE A 35 -8.71 1.07 10.92
N THR A 36 -9.71 1.95 11.03
CA THR A 36 -11.10 1.56 11.30
C THR A 36 -12.02 2.10 10.21
N SER A 37 -12.99 1.29 9.79
CA SER A 37 -14.02 1.67 8.82
C SER A 37 -15.40 1.26 9.34
N GLY A 38 -16.31 2.21 9.47
CA GLY A 38 -17.64 1.94 10.02
C GLY A 38 -17.62 1.32 11.43
N GLY A 39 -16.62 1.64 12.25
CA GLY A 39 -16.43 1.07 13.59
C GLY A 39 -15.73 -0.28 13.64
N THR A 40 -15.46 -0.91 12.47
CA THR A 40 -14.74 -2.18 12.37
C THR A 40 -13.27 -1.93 12.06
N GLU A 41 -12.38 -2.64 12.75
CA GLU A 41 -10.94 -2.57 12.46
C GLU A 41 -10.62 -3.30 11.15
N VAL A 42 -9.96 -2.60 10.23
CA VAL A 42 -9.40 -3.17 9.00
C VAL A 42 -7.94 -3.52 9.28
N PRO A 43 -7.57 -4.80 9.23
CA PRO A 43 -6.25 -5.25 9.68
C PRO A 43 -5.16 -5.02 8.61
N PHE A 44 -5.18 -3.87 7.97
CA PHE A 44 -4.17 -3.39 7.02
C PHE A 44 -3.26 -2.39 7.73
N LYS A 45 -1.98 -2.72 7.85
CA LYS A 45 -1.03 -1.96 8.68
C LYS A 45 0.43 -2.24 8.33
N ASP A 46 1.33 -1.80 9.21
CA ASP A 46 2.78 -2.07 9.20
C ASP A 46 3.45 -1.63 7.89
N GLY A 47 3.02 -0.51 7.36
CA GLY A 47 3.58 0.06 6.14
C GLY A 47 3.39 1.57 6.06
N PRO A 48 4.01 2.15 5.02
CA PRO A 48 4.71 1.51 3.91
C PRO A 48 6.13 1.06 4.26
N VAL A 49 6.49 -0.19 3.95
CA VAL A 49 7.86 -0.69 4.05
C VAL A 49 8.49 -0.73 2.67
N ALA A 50 9.65 -0.09 2.52
CA ALA A 50 10.37 -0.05 1.26
C ALA A 50 11.00 -1.40 0.92
N VAL A 51 10.85 -1.84 -0.32
CA VAL A 51 11.47 -3.04 -0.88
C VAL A 51 12.42 -2.64 -1.98
N GLY A 52 13.64 -3.21 -1.98
CA GLY A 52 14.68 -2.92 -2.96
C GLY A 52 15.38 -1.57 -2.76
N MET A 53 15.14 -0.91 -1.66
CA MET A 53 15.79 0.35 -1.28
C MET A 53 15.94 0.44 0.24
N LYS A 54 16.94 1.21 0.69
CA LYS A 54 17.19 1.44 2.12
C LYS A 54 16.46 2.70 2.57
N MET A 55 15.69 2.58 3.63
CA MET A 55 14.96 3.69 4.23
C MET A 55 15.12 3.67 5.74
N ARG A 56 15.31 4.84 6.34
CA ARG A 56 15.24 5.00 7.79
C ARG A 56 13.83 5.45 8.16
N TYR A 57 13.16 4.63 8.95
CA TYR A 57 11.77 4.86 9.36
C TYR A 57 11.64 5.75 10.59
N GLU A 58 12.52 6.72 10.73
CA GLU A 58 12.47 7.76 11.74
C GLU A 58 12.19 9.08 11.03
N PRO A 59 10.97 9.62 11.07
CA PRO A 59 10.66 10.88 10.42
C PRO A 59 11.54 12.00 10.99
N THR A 60 12.21 12.74 10.11
CA THR A 60 12.97 13.95 10.48
C THR A 60 12.06 15.15 10.70
N LEU A 61 10.88 15.10 10.10
CA LEU A 61 9.82 16.08 10.25
C LEU A 61 8.49 15.36 10.01
N SER A 62 7.53 15.59 10.87
CA SER A 62 6.15 15.18 10.63
C SER A 62 5.17 16.28 11.00
N TYR A 63 4.12 16.44 10.21
CA TYR A 63 3.10 17.43 10.46
C TYR A 63 1.77 17.00 9.84
N VAL A 64 0.70 17.53 10.40
CA VAL A 64 -0.66 17.37 9.88
C VAL A 64 -1.22 18.72 9.43
N ARG A 65 -2.15 18.67 8.49
CA ARG A 65 -2.94 19.85 8.09
C ARG A 65 -4.34 19.43 7.66
N ASN A 66 -5.29 20.34 7.86
CA ASN A 66 -6.63 20.24 7.32
C ASN A 66 -6.72 21.14 6.08
N SER A 67 -7.37 20.67 5.04
CA SER A 67 -7.57 21.39 3.78
C SER A 67 -8.97 21.11 3.23
N ASN A 68 -9.38 21.86 2.22
CA ASN A 68 -10.65 21.64 1.52
C ASN A 68 -10.69 20.30 0.75
N GLU A 69 -9.52 19.67 0.55
CA GLU A 69 -9.37 18.38 -0.13
C GLU A 69 -9.33 17.20 0.86
N GLY A 70 -9.35 17.47 2.17
CA GLY A 70 -9.32 16.48 3.23
C GLY A 70 -8.22 16.72 4.26
N ALA A 71 -8.07 15.74 5.13
CA ALA A 71 -7.06 15.69 6.18
C ALA A 71 -5.74 15.13 5.64
N VAL A 72 -4.63 15.78 5.94
CA VAL A 72 -3.30 15.44 5.40
C VAL A 72 -2.32 15.17 6.54
N TYR A 73 -1.56 14.11 6.41
CA TYR A 73 -0.37 13.81 7.19
C TYR A 73 0.85 13.71 6.26
N CYS A 74 1.92 14.41 6.58
CA CYS A 74 3.18 14.36 5.85
C CYS A 74 4.29 13.94 6.80
N ALA A 75 5.06 12.92 6.41
CA ALA A 75 6.29 12.50 7.07
C ALA A 75 7.48 12.65 6.12
N LYS A 76 8.54 13.34 6.55
CA LYS A 76 9.81 13.43 5.83
C LYS A 76 10.83 12.50 6.44
N TYR A 77 11.60 11.86 5.58
CA TYR A 77 12.57 10.84 5.97
C TYR A 77 13.96 11.16 5.45
N LYS A 78 14.95 10.41 5.94
CA LYS A 78 16.28 10.32 5.35
C LYS A 78 16.43 8.95 4.68
N GLY A 79 16.83 8.92 3.44
CA GLY A 79 17.04 7.67 2.69
C GLY A 79 16.37 7.70 1.33
N ALA A 80 15.88 6.57 0.88
CA ALA A 80 15.31 6.38 -0.45
C ALA A 80 13.98 7.17 -0.68
N ALA A 81 13.23 7.45 0.36
CA ALA A 81 12.10 8.35 0.29
C ALA A 81 12.42 9.69 0.93
N ASP A 82 12.06 10.79 0.24
CA ASP A 82 12.09 12.15 0.82
C ASP A 82 10.90 12.35 1.74
N SER A 83 9.73 12.00 1.24
CA SER A 83 8.49 12.17 2.00
C SER A 83 7.43 11.16 1.59
N ILE A 84 6.57 10.84 2.54
CA ILE A 84 5.33 10.11 2.34
C ILE A 84 4.20 11.01 2.82
N VAL A 85 3.25 11.26 1.92
CA VAL A 85 2.10 12.13 2.17
C VAL A 85 0.84 11.28 2.11
N TRP A 86 0.09 11.32 3.18
CA TRP A 86 -1.21 10.69 3.29
C TRP A 86 -2.31 11.74 3.24
N ARG A 87 -3.38 11.46 2.52
CA ARG A 87 -4.56 12.31 2.45
C ARG A 87 -5.83 11.48 2.57
N LEU A 88 -6.61 11.75 3.59
CA LEU A 88 -7.93 11.18 3.79
C LEU A 88 -9.00 12.19 3.37
N THR A 89 -9.83 11.80 2.41
CA THR A 89 -10.94 12.65 1.95
C THR A 89 -12.16 12.52 2.88
N ASP A 90 -13.08 13.46 2.79
CA ASP A 90 -14.37 13.43 3.51
C ASP A 90 -15.19 12.18 3.18
N LYS A 91 -14.98 11.60 1.99
CA LYS A 91 -15.64 10.35 1.56
C LYS A 91 -14.99 9.07 2.10
N GLY A 92 -13.90 9.19 2.84
CA GLY A 92 -13.17 8.06 3.41
C GLY A 92 -12.18 7.39 2.44
N LEU A 93 -11.78 8.06 1.36
CA LEU A 93 -10.72 7.56 0.48
C LEU A 93 -9.36 8.01 1.03
N LEU A 94 -8.47 7.05 1.26
CA LEU A 94 -7.10 7.29 1.68
C LEU A 94 -6.16 7.24 0.48
N TYR A 95 -5.45 8.34 0.24
CA TYR A 95 -4.40 8.44 -0.77
C TYR A 95 -3.03 8.41 -0.11
N MET A 96 -2.06 7.86 -0.80
CA MET A 96 -0.65 7.86 -0.41
C MET A 96 0.21 8.30 -1.60
N ASP A 97 1.00 9.34 -1.39
CA ASP A 97 2.03 9.78 -2.31
C ASP A 97 3.40 9.57 -1.66
N ALA A 98 4.21 8.69 -2.24
CA ALA A 98 5.58 8.45 -1.81
C ALA A 98 6.54 9.13 -2.80
N ILE A 99 7.25 10.15 -2.34
CA ILE A 99 8.25 10.87 -3.13
C ILE A 99 9.59 10.20 -2.92
N LEU A 100 10.02 9.44 -3.91
CA LEU A 100 11.31 8.76 -3.88
C LEU A 100 12.41 9.74 -4.34
N LEU A 101 13.54 9.74 -3.65
CA LEU A 101 14.71 10.52 -4.04
C LEU A 101 15.41 9.83 -5.20
N ASN A 102 15.19 10.32 -6.40
CA ASN A 102 16.07 10.05 -7.50
C ASN A 102 17.21 11.08 -7.47
N ARG A 103 18.20 10.88 -6.65
CA ARG A 103 19.43 11.66 -6.72
C ARG A 103 20.31 11.14 -7.83
N ALA A 104 19.96 11.40 -9.05
CA ALA A 104 20.94 11.60 -10.09
C ALA A 104 21.67 12.92 -9.80
N SER A 105 22.41 12.99 -8.71
CA SER A 105 23.33 14.09 -8.45
C SER A 105 24.47 13.97 -9.45
N GLY A 106 24.68 15.01 -10.24
CA GLY A 106 25.63 15.07 -11.32
C GLY A 106 26.91 14.28 -11.08
N GLY A 107 27.12 13.28 -11.89
CA GLY A 107 28.41 12.60 -12.03
C GLY A 107 28.57 11.23 -11.44
N GLY A 108 27.54 10.56 -11.03
CA GLY A 108 27.69 9.18 -10.59
C GLY A 108 26.40 8.63 -10.02
N GLY A 109 25.97 7.58 -10.58
CA GLY A 109 24.79 6.79 -10.27
C GLY A 109 24.12 6.96 -8.92
N PHE A 110 22.99 6.30 -8.75
CA PHE A 110 22.33 6.15 -7.47
C PHE A 110 23.38 6.02 -6.35
N ASP A 111 23.26 6.88 -5.36
CA ASP A 111 24.09 6.74 -4.17
C ASP A 111 23.84 5.32 -3.63
N ASP A 112 24.84 4.43 -3.77
CA ASP A 112 24.80 3.03 -3.35
C ASP A 112 24.37 2.85 -1.89
N ALA A 113 24.34 3.95 -1.11
CA ALA A 113 23.85 3.98 0.24
C ALA A 113 22.34 3.68 0.36
N PHE A 114 21.53 3.93 -0.69
CA PHE A 114 20.06 3.82 -0.62
C PHE A 114 19.46 2.75 -1.52
N MET A 115 20.23 2.20 -2.45
CA MET A 115 19.78 1.11 -3.31
C MET A 115 20.64 -0.12 -3.06
N ASP A 116 20.01 -1.28 -3.04
CA ASP A 116 20.75 -2.53 -3.09
C ASP A 116 21.36 -2.71 -4.48
N SER A 117 22.60 -3.19 -4.55
CA SER A 117 23.34 -3.38 -5.81
C SER A 117 22.67 -4.33 -6.81
N LYS A 118 21.64 -5.08 -6.34
CA LYS A 118 20.79 -5.97 -7.15
C LYS A 118 19.34 -5.74 -6.76
N VAL A 119 18.69 -4.78 -7.40
CA VAL A 119 17.26 -4.52 -7.18
C VAL A 119 16.43 -5.45 -8.07
N PHE A 120 15.83 -6.48 -7.48
CA PHE A 120 14.88 -7.33 -8.18
C PHE A 120 13.45 -6.77 -8.13
N ASN A 121 13.08 -6.10 -7.03
CA ASN A 121 11.80 -5.46 -6.85
C ASN A 121 12.00 -4.08 -6.23
N LEU A 122 11.26 -3.11 -6.72
CA LEU A 122 11.18 -1.78 -6.14
C LEU A 122 9.72 -1.49 -5.81
N GLY A 123 9.42 -1.18 -4.56
CA GLY A 123 8.06 -0.92 -4.15
C GLY A 123 7.87 -0.66 -2.67
N LEU A 124 6.62 -0.57 -2.30
CA LEU A 124 6.17 -0.41 -0.91
C LEU A 124 5.26 -1.58 -0.54
N THR A 125 5.44 -2.09 0.66
CA THR A 125 4.65 -3.22 1.17
C THR A 125 3.91 -2.85 2.45
N PHE A 126 2.83 -3.55 2.67
CA PHE A 126 1.97 -3.46 3.84
C PHE A 126 1.61 -4.87 4.30
N SER A 127 1.16 -5.00 5.55
CA SER A 127 0.72 -6.27 6.11
C SER A 127 -0.80 -6.38 6.10
N TYR A 128 -1.30 -7.53 5.70
CA TYR A 128 -2.70 -7.93 5.83
C TYR A 128 -2.75 -9.41 6.25
N PRO A 129 -3.53 -9.80 7.30
CA PRO A 129 -3.55 -11.18 7.79
C PRO A 129 -4.11 -12.16 6.77
N GLU A 130 -3.34 -13.19 6.45
CA GLU A 130 -3.70 -14.22 5.49
C GLU A 130 -5.06 -14.87 5.79
N LYS A 131 -5.34 -15.15 7.07
CA LYS A 131 -6.60 -15.75 7.53
C LYS A 131 -7.87 -14.94 7.23
N ASN A 132 -7.70 -13.64 6.95
CA ASN A 132 -8.83 -12.75 6.65
C ASN A 132 -9.08 -12.63 5.15
N CYS A 133 -8.21 -13.19 4.31
CA CYS A 133 -8.30 -13.08 2.86
C CYS A 133 -9.06 -14.27 2.30
N SER A 134 -10.24 -14.04 1.71
CA SER A 134 -11.04 -15.04 1.02
C SER A 134 -10.86 -15.03 -0.49
N GLY A 135 -10.32 -13.95 -1.05
CA GLY A 135 -10.10 -13.82 -2.48
C GLY A 135 -9.54 -12.47 -2.88
N MET A 136 -9.43 -12.27 -4.17
CA MET A 136 -9.06 -11.00 -4.77
C MET A 136 -9.88 -10.76 -6.03
N LYS A 137 -10.36 -9.54 -6.17
CA LYS A 137 -10.96 -9.04 -7.40
C LYS A 137 -10.10 -7.87 -7.90
N TRP A 138 -9.79 -7.85 -9.19
CA TRP A 138 -8.97 -6.78 -9.74
C TRP A 138 -9.39 -6.38 -11.16
N MET A 139 -9.08 -5.15 -11.52
CA MET A 139 -9.13 -4.67 -12.88
C MET A 139 -7.71 -4.52 -13.41
N GLY A 140 -7.41 -5.20 -14.49
CA GLY A 140 -6.07 -5.21 -15.08
C GLY A 140 -5.91 -6.35 -16.08
N ARG A 141 -4.68 -6.76 -16.31
CA ARG A 141 -4.35 -7.94 -17.11
C ARG A 141 -4.72 -9.21 -16.34
N GLY A 142 -5.27 -10.18 -17.03
CA GLY A 142 -5.68 -11.47 -16.47
C GLY A 142 -6.01 -12.49 -17.53
N PRO A 143 -6.64 -13.62 -17.13
CA PRO A 143 -7.36 -13.92 -15.88
C PRO A 143 -6.49 -14.43 -14.69
N TYR A 144 -5.23 -14.60 -14.88
CA TYR A 144 -4.27 -15.11 -13.86
C TYR A 144 -3.17 -14.10 -13.62
N ARG A 145 -2.21 -14.42 -12.74
CA ARG A 145 -1.03 -13.57 -12.53
C ARG A 145 -0.31 -13.33 -13.86
N VAL A 146 0.08 -12.10 -14.08
CA VAL A 146 0.73 -11.68 -15.32
C VAL A 146 2.01 -10.94 -15.00
N TRP A 147 3.12 -11.49 -15.49
CA TRP A 147 4.40 -10.82 -15.42
C TRP A 147 4.49 -9.72 -16.49
N LYS A 148 5.14 -8.62 -16.17
CA LYS A 148 5.27 -7.46 -17.07
C LYS A 148 5.93 -7.81 -18.42
N ASN A 149 6.77 -8.84 -18.45
CA ASN A 149 7.44 -9.35 -19.65
C ASN A 149 6.74 -10.56 -20.29
N ARG A 150 5.56 -10.96 -19.80
CA ARG A 150 4.78 -12.09 -20.31
C ARG A 150 3.31 -11.71 -20.50
N ILE A 151 3.08 -10.63 -21.26
CA ILE A 151 1.75 -10.07 -21.52
C ILE A 151 0.99 -10.79 -22.66
N PRO A 152 1.64 -11.41 -23.68
CA PRO A 152 0.91 -12.08 -24.74
C PRO A 152 -0.08 -13.13 -24.21
N GLY A 153 -1.29 -13.16 -24.78
CA GLY A 153 -2.34 -14.08 -24.35
C GLY A 153 -3.21 -13.61 -23.20
N THR A 154 -2.93 -12.43 -22.64
CA THR A 154 -3.74 -11.83 -21.58
C THR A 154 -4.63 -10.71 -22.11
N ASN A 155 -5.76 -10.51 -21.46
CA ASN A 155 -6.72 -9.45 -21.79
C ASN A 155 -6.90 -8.49 -20.61
N TYR A 156 -7.33 -7.28 -20.90
CA TYR A 156 -7.85 -6.38 -19.88
C TYR A 156 -9.27 -6.77 -19.49
N GLY A 157 -9.54 -6.78 -18.22
CA GLY A 157 -10.85 -7.10 -17.70
C GLY A 157 -10.94 -6.91 -16.18
N VAL A 158 -12.10 -7.25 -15.67
CA VAL A 158 -12.31 -7.42 -14.22
C VAL A 158 -12.29 -8.91 -13.93
N TRP A 159 -11.38 -9.30 -13.10
CA TRP A 159 -11.10 -10.70 -12.77
C TRP A 159 -11.36 -10.97 -11.31
N HIS A 160 -11.61 -12.21 -10.97
CA HIS A 160 -11.78 -12.68 -9.60
C HIS A 160 -11.02 -13.99 -9.41
N LYS A 161 -10.46 -14.16 -8.22
CA LYS A 161 -9.79 -15.37 -7.78
C LYS A 161 -10.04 -15.61 -6.31
N GLU A 162 -10.50 -16.79 -5.96
CA GLU A 162 -10.57 -17.25 -4.57
C GLU A 162 -9.17 -17.38 -3.99
N TYR A 163 -9.06 -17.11 -2.68
CA TYR A 163 -7.80 -17.25 -1.98
C TYR A 163 -7.34 -18.70 -1.98
N ASN A 164 -6.06 -18.88 -2.27
CA ASN A 164 -5.40 -20.15 -2.21
C ASN A 164 -3.97 -19.94 -1.67
N ASN A 165 -3.58 -20.66 -0.63
CA ASN A 165 -2.29 -20.48 0.04
C ASN A 165 -1.16 -21.31 -0.58
N THR A 166 -1.43 -22.13 -1.59
CA THR A 166 -0.38 -22.84 -2.31
C THR A 166 0.37 -21.92 -3.26
N ILE A 167 1.64 -22.22 -3.54
CA ILE A 167 2.46 -21.41 -4.47
C ILE A 167 1.85 -21.41 -5.88
N THR A 168 1.23 -22.52 -6.28
CA THR A 168 0.63 -22.70 -7.60
C THR A 168 -0.87 -22.45 -7.62
N GLY A 169 -1.49 -22.25 -6.47
CA GLY A 169 -2.94 -22.07 -6.36
C GLY A 169 -3.74 -23.37 -6.34
N GLU A 170 -3.12 -24.51 -6.61
CA GLU A 170 -3.73 -25.82 -6.63
C GLU A 170 -2.86 -26.85 -5.90
N SER A 171 -3.42 -28.02 -5.59
CA SER A 171 -2.62 -29.14 -5.13
C SER A 171 -1.59 -29.53 -6.19
N PHE A 172 -0.46 -30.05 -5.77
CA PHE A 172 0.62 -30.47 -6.67
C PHE A 172 0.18 -31.42 -7.79
N GLU A 173 -0.96 -32.09 -7.60
CA GLU A 173 -1.56 -33.01 -8.55
C GLU A 173 -2.32 -32.32 -9.69
N ASN A 174 -2.75 -31.08 -9.46
CA ASN A 174 -3.47 -30.25 -10.43
C ASN A 174 -2.64 -29.02 -10.79
N LEU A 175 -1.65 -29.16 -11.63
CA LEU A 175 -0.82 -28.07 -12.15
C LEU A 175 -1.60 -27.08 -13.04
N VAL A 176 -2.73 -26.60 -12.57
CA VAL A 176 -3.47 -25.53 -13.20
C VAL A 176 -3.08 -24.23 -12.52
N TYR A 177 -2.54 -23.34 -13.30
CA TYR A 177 -2.09 -22.03 -12.86
C TYR A 177 -3.25 -21.09 -12.52
N PRO A 178 -3.75 -21.04 -11.32
CA PRO A 178 -4.27 -19.81 -10.82
C PRO A 178 -3.65 -19.49 -9.48
N GLU A 179 -2.54 -18.84 -9.51
CA GLU A 179 -1.90 -18.42 -8.30
C GLU A 179 -2.57 -17.17 -7.77
N PHE A 180 -3.00 -17.23 -6.53
CA PHE A 180 -3.43 -16.04 -5.80
C PHE A 180 -2.22 -15.12 -5.56
N LYS A 181 -1.09 -15.71 -5.17
CA LYS A 181 0.16 -15.00 -4.92
C LYS A 181 0.94 -14.82 -6.22
N GLY A 182 1.43 -13.62 -6.46
CA GLY A 182 2.29 -13.34 -7.60
C GLY A 182 2.09 -11.96 -8.20
N TYR A 183 2.65 -11.77 -9.37
CA TYR A 183 2.62 -10.48 -10.04
C TYR A 183 1.33 -10.29 -10.83
N HIS A 184 0.73 -9.13 -10.68
CA HIS A 184 -0.41 -8.66 -11.48
C HIS A 184 0.00 -7.38 -12.20
N ALA A 185 0.58 -7.52 -13.41
CA ALA A 185 1.03 -6.37 -14.18
C ALA A 185 -0.15 -5.52 -14.69
N ASN A 186 0.07 -4.22 -14.76
CA ASN A 186 -0.89 -3.25 -15.29
C ASN A 186 -2.26 -3.33 -14.57
N MET A 187 -2.23 -3.44 -13.27
CA MET A 187 -3.42 -3.43 -12.42
C MET A 187 -3.82 -1.98 -12.13
N TYR A 188 -5.10 -1.67 -12.29
CA TYR A 188 -5.67 -0.35 -11.99
C TYR A 188 -6.20 -0.28 -10.56
N TRP A 189 -6.85 -1.35 -10.12
CA TRP A 189 -7.31 -1.51 -8.74
C TRP A 189 -7.39 -2.98 -8.38
N ALA A 190 -7.32 -3.27 -7.11
CA ALA A 190 -7.61 -4.58 -6.54
C ALA A 190 -8.37 -4.44 -5.24
N THR A 191 -9.29 -5.37 -5.00
CA THR A 191 -9.94 -5.57 -3.71
C THR A 191 -9.43 -6.88 -3.13
N LEU A 192 -8.87 -6.84 -1.95
CA LEU A 192 -8.68 -8.05 -1.13
C LEU A 192 -10.03 -8.36 -0.50
N GLU A 193 -10.59 -9.51 -0.87
CA GLU A 193 -11.89 -9.94 -0.37
C GLU A 193 -11.75 -10.59 1.00
N SER A 194 -12.70 -10.30 1.84
CA SER A 194 -12.80 -10.82 3.21
C SER A 194 -14.27 -10.82 3.61
N ASP A 195 -14.68 -11.80 4.39
CA ASP A 195 -16.05 -11.88 4.90
C ASP A 195 -16.37 -10.75 5.88
N THR A 196 -15.36 -10.15 6.49
CA THR A 196 -15.52 -9.13 7.53
C THR A 196 -14.98 -7.76 7.16
N THR A 197 -13.85 -7.70 6.46
CA THR A 197 -13.10 -6.47 6.22
C THR A 197 -12.51 -6.41 4.82
N PRO A 198 -13.32 -6.35 3.75
CA PRO A 198 -12.82 -6.21 2.40
C PRO A 198 -12.04 -4.89 2.26
N PHE A 199 -10.96 -4.92 1.49
CA PHE A 199 -10.05 -3.80 1.31
C PHE A 199 -9.77 -3.57 -0.19
N THR A 200 -9.91 -2.32 -0.64
CA THR A 200 -9.64 -1.90 -2.03
C THR A 200 -8.61 -0.81 -2.08
#